data_78ffcfffe026433cd0b5fcd5de1bc305
#
_entry.id   78ffcfffe026433cd0b5fcd5de1bc305
#
_cell.length_a   1.000
_cell.length_b   1.000
_cell.length_c   1.000
_cell.angle_alpha   90.00
_cell.angle_beta   90.00
_cell.angle_gamma   90.00
#
_symmetry.space_group_name_H-M   'P 1'
#
loop_
_entity.id
_entity.type
_entity.pdbx_description
1 polymer ?
#
loop_
_entity_poly.entity_id
_entity_poly.type
_entity_poly.pdbx_seq_one_letter_code
_entity_poly.pdbx_strand_id
1 'polypeptide(L)'
;MHRRINLHLHPRLNLRATFGLLVFATLLLVALGAPWLVPHDPLAQDLMAASLPPAWAVDGERAHPFGTDTLGRDILSRLIHGARPALIVALAGATLAGVVGTLLGLLAGFHGGRVDALISRTVDIWMSFPAVLLAIVLVAVIGTGLLAVVLAIAIIDWTRFCRVVRAETQAQARLDYVTSARVIGLSPARTLLREVLPNVLPLLLTLFTLEMGIAVVVEAILSFVGLSVSSDMPTWGGLIQEGRLYVHQTPWLLGLPITAIVVTVLGFNALGDGLRESLDPVLRK
;
A
#
# COMPACT_ATOMS: atom_id res chain seq x y z
N MET A 1 16.76 -22.22 -28.16
CA MET A 1 15.74 -23.09 -27.52
C MET A 1 14.82 -22.18 -26.71
N HIS A 2 13.72 -21.67 -27.32
CA HIS A 2 12.78 -20.75 -26.70
C HIS A 2 11.98 -21.50 -25.65
N ARG A 3 12.38 -21.46 -24.40
CA ARG A 3 11.43 -21.69 -23.32
C ARG A 3 10.50 -20.46 -23.27
N ARG A 4 9.43 -20.50 -24.06
CA ARG A 4 8.25 -19.67 -23.73
C ARG A 4 7.86 -20.04 -22.32
N ILE A 5 7.93 -19.07 -21.42
CA ILE A 5 7.32 -19.18 -20.11
C ILE A 5 5.83 -19.33 -20.41
N ASN A 6 5.38 -20.58 -20.54
CA ASN A 6 3.96 -20.88 -20.49
C ASN A 6 3.53 -20.54 -19.07
N LEU A 7 2.99 -19.36 -18.89
CA LEU A 7 2.19 -18.97 -17.74
C LEU A 7 0.93 -19.86 -17.72
N HIS A 8 1.12 -21.16 -17.51
CA HIS A 8 0.05 -21.99 -17.03
C HIS A 8 -0.21 -21.58 -15.58
N LEU A 9 -1.00 -20.53 -15.44
CA LEU A 9 -1.67 -20.14 -14.23
C LEU A 9 -2.63 -21.28 -13.84
N HIS A 10 -2.10 -22.35 -13.25
CA HIS A 10 -2.85 -23.13 -12.31
C HIS A 10 -2.50 -22.58 -10.92
N PRO A 11 -3.22 -21.58 -10.44
CA PRO A 11 -3.04 -21.12 -9.08
C PRO A 11 -3.58 -22.23 -8.17
N ARG A 12 -2.72 -23.07 -7.64
CA ARG A 12 -3.01 -23.61 -6.33
C ARG A 12 -2.91 -22.40 -5.40
N LEU A 13 -4.04 -21.68 -5.28
CA LEU A 13 -4.17 -20.60 -4.31
C LEU A 13 -3.87 -21.22 -2.95
N ASN A 14 -2.66 -20.98 -2.44
CA ASN A 14 -2.38 -21.38 -1.08
C ASN A 14 -3.20 -20.48 -0.15
N LEU A 15 -3.41 -20.94 1.09
CA LEU A 15 -4.26 -20.26 2.07
C LEU A 15 -3.91 -18.78 2.22
N ARG A 16 -2.63 -18.42 2.10
CA ARG A 16 -2.14 -17.03 2.19
C ARG A 16 -2.62 -16.17 1.03
N ALA A 17 -2.46 -16.67 -0.21
CA ALA A 17 -2.94 -15.96 -1.39
C ALA A 17 -4.46 -15.77 -1.36
N THR A 18 -5.21 -16.80 -0.95
CA THR A 18 -6.67 -16.75 -0.82
C THR A 18 -7.09 -15.71 0.23
N PHE A 19 -6.47 -15.73 1.40
CA PHE A 19 -6.75 -14.74 2.45
C PHE A 19 -6.44 -13.32 1.98
N GLY A 20 -5.25 -13.10 1.41
CA GLY A 20 -4.86 -11.78 0.90
C GLY A 20 -5.78 -11.27 -0.20
N LEU A 21 -6.18 -12.15 -1.13
CA LEU A 21 -7.12 -11.82 -2.19
C LEU A 21 -8.52 -11.47 -1.65
N LEU A 22 -9.00 -12.23 -0.66
CA LEU A 22 -10.28 -11.94 -0.01
C LEU A 22 -10.26 -10.57 0.69
N VAL A 23 -9.21 -10.26 1.45
CA VAL A 23 -9.07 -8.95 2.10
C VAL A 23 -9.02 -7.83 1.06
N PHE A 24 -8.20 -7.99 0.02
CA PHE A 24 -8.10 -6.99 -1.04
C PHE A 24 -9.43 -6.79 -1.78
N ALA A 25 -10.10 -7.87 -2.16
CA ALA A 25 -11.40 -7.81 -2.83
C ALA A 25 -12.47 -7.17 -1.92
N THR A 26 -12.50 -7.53 -0.64
CA THR A 26 -13.41 -6.93 0.33
C THR A 26 -13.15 -5.43 0.47
N LEU A 27 -11.89 -5.03 0.64
CA LEU A 27 -11.52 -3.61 0.73
C LEU A 27 -11.90 -2.84 -0.53
N LEU A 28 -11.68 -3.42 -1.71
CA LEU A 28 -12.05 -2.84 -2.99
C LEU A 28 -13.57 -2.67 -3.11
N LEU A 29 -14.34 -3.71 -2.78
CA LEU A 29 -15.81 -3.65 -2.81
C LEU A 29 -16.37 -2.64 -1.81
N VAL A 30 -15.81 -2.59 -0.60
CA VAL A 30 -16.20 -1.61 0.43
C VAL A 30 -15.85 -0.19 -0.03
N ALA A 31 -14.65 0.03 -0.56
CA ALA A 31 -14.22 1.36 -1.03
C ALA A 31 -15.06 1.87 -2.21
N LEU A 32 -15.38 1.00 -3.18
CA LEU A 32 -16.21 1.35 -4.34
C LEU A 32 -17.69 1.48 -3.96
N GLY A 33 -18.17 0.57 -3.13
CA GLY A 33 -19.57 0.51 -2.68
C GLY A 33 -19.89 1.45 -1.52
N ALA A 34 -18.91 2.19 -0.97
CA ALA A 34 -19.10 3.02 0.22
C ALA A 34 -20.39 3.87 0.20
N PRO A 35 -20.76 4.59 -0.88
CA PRO A 35 -21.97 5.41 -0.88
C PRO A 35 -23.27 4.61 -0.72
N TRP A 36 -23.26 3.32 -1.04
CA TRP A 36 -24.45 2.45 -0.98
C TRP A 36 -24.43 1.53 0.26
N LEU A 37 -23.26 1.32 0.86
CA LEU A 37 -23.08 0.42 1.99
C LEU A 37 -23.24 1.12 3.35
N VAL A 38 -23.13 2.44 3.40
CA VAL A 38 -23.22 3.19 4.65
C VAL A 38 -24.67 3.30 5.11
N PRO A 39 -24.97 2.97 6.40
CA PRO A 39 -26.30 3.15 6.95
C PRO A 39 -26.65 4.63 7.17
N HIS A 40 -25.65 5.49 7.45
CA HIS A 40 -25.84 6.91 7.71
C HIS A 40 -24.82 7.74 6.93
N ASP A 41 -25.08 9.04 6.76
CA ASP A 41 -24.07 9.97 6.28
C ASP A 41 -22.89 10.00 7.29
N PRO A 42 -21.64 9.70 6.86
CA PRO A 42 -20.50 9.61 7.75
C PRO A 42 -20.10 10.95 8.39
N LEU A 43 -20.65 12.07 7.90
CA LEU A 43 -20.39 13.42 8.41
C LEU A 43 -21.59 13.99 9.20
N ALA A 44 -22.76 13.38 9.09
CA ALA A 44 -23.95 13.82 9.83
C ALA A 44 -23.71 13.73 11.34
N GLN A 45 -23.93 14.83 12.05
CA GLN A 45 -23.76 14.94 13.49
C GLN A 45 -25.11 14.89 14.19
N ASP A 46 -25.21 14.07 15.22
CA ASP A 46 -26.35 14.04 16.14
C ASP A 46 -25.87 14.04 17.59
N LEU A 47 -25.86 15.20 18.20
CA LEU A 47 -25.39 15.36 19.59
C LEU A 47 -26.26 14.61 20.62
N MET A 48 -27.49 14.25 20.26
CA MET A 48 -28.33 13.41 21.13
C MET A 48 -27.87 11.96 21.13
N ALA A 49 -27.25 11.53 20.04
CA ALA A 49 -26.67 10.22 19.88
C ALA A 49 -25.14 10.19 20.14
N ALA A 50 -24.58 11.20 20.85
CA ALA A 50 -23.16 11.31 21.11
C ALA A 50 -22.65 10.17 22.01
N SER A 51 -21.51 9.53 21.59
CA SER A 51 -20.82 8.48 22.33
C SER A 51 -21.66 7.24 22.64
N LEU A 52 -22.65 6.90 21.81
CA LEU A 52 -23.41 5.67 21.93
C LEU A 52 -22.51 4.46 21.82
N PRO A 53 -22.66 3.45 22.69
CA PRO A 53 -21.90 2.22 22.61
C PRO A 53 -22.36 1.37 21.40
N PRO A 54 -21.53 0.39 20.95
CA PRO A 54 -21.92 -0.55 19.91
C PRO A 54 -23.20 -1.33 20.27
N ALA A 55 -23.97 -1.75 19.27
CA ALA A 55 -25.24 -2.43 19.42
C ALA A 55 -25.20 -3.73 20.26
N TRP A 56 -24.03 -4.32 20.46
CA TRP A 56 -23.84 -5.50 21.32
C TRP A 56 -23.55 -5.17 22.80
N ALA A 57 -23.37 -3.89 23.13
CA ALA A 57 -23.12 -3.44 24.50
C ALA A 57 -24.45 -3.00 25.17
N VAL A 58 -24.39 -2.84 26.50
CA VAL A 58 -25.51 -2.27 27.27
C VAL A 58 -25.74 -0.84 26.77
N ASP A 59 -26.96 -0.46 26.58
CA ASP A 59 -27.39 0.85 26.03
C ASP A 59 -27.01 1.12 24.57
N GLY A 60 -26.56 0.06 23.83
CA GLY A 60 -26.28 0.15 22.40
C GLY A 60 -27.55 0.14 21.55
N GLU A 61 -27.52 0.94 20.48
CA GLU A 61 -28.65 1.05 19.54
C GLU A 61 -28.38 0.30 18.23
N ARG A 62 -29.40 -0.41 17.72
CA ARG A 62 -29.29 -1.12 16.45
C ARG A 62 -29.11 -0.20 15.25
N ALA A 63 -29.54 1.05 15.37
CA ALA A 63 -29.33 2.07 14.34
C ALA A 63 -27.84 2.34 14.11
N HIS A 64 -27.01 2.23 15.14
CA HIS A 64 -25.58 2.44 15.10
C HIS A 64 -24.82 1.16 15.49
N PRO A 65 -24.61 0.21 14.55
CA PRO A 65 -24.07 -1.11 14.85
C PRO A 65 -22.72 -1.09 15.59
N PHE A 66 -21.85 -0.12 15.28
CA PHE A 66 -20.55 0.08 15.92
C PHE A 66 -20.53 1.27 16.87
N GLY A 67 -21.70 1.82 17.21
CA GLY A 67 -21.85 3.00 18.03
C GLY A 67 -21.55 4.29 17.28
N THR A 68 -21.44 5.37 18.03
CA THR A 68 -21.17 6.71 17.51
C THR A 68 -19.93 7.33 18.16
N ASP A 69 -19.39 8.36 17.53
CA ASP A 69 -18.31 9.17 18.12
C ASP A 69 -18.87 10.27 19.03
N THR A 70 -17.98 11.15 19.52
CA THR A 70 -18.33 12.24 20.43
C THR A 70 -19.22 13.33 19.83
N LEU A 71 -19.35 13.36 18.51
CA LEU A 71 -20.26 14.24 17.77
C LEU A 71 -21.53 13.52 17.30
N GLY A 72 -21.72 12.25 17.71
CA GLY A 72 -22.86 11.43 17.29
C GLY A 72 -22.78 10.92 15.86
N ARG A 73 -21.58 10.97 15.20
CA ARG A 73 -21.41 10.43 13.85
C ARG A 73 -21.26 8.90 13.88
N ASP A 74 -21.89 8.21 12.94
CA ASP A 74 -21.90 6.75 12.88
C ASP A 74 -20.51 6.17 12.55
N ILE A 75 -19.96 5.35 13.47
CA ILE A 75 -18.60 4.80 13.32
C ILE A 75 -18.51 3.80 12.17
N LEU A 76 -19.54 2.96 11.94
CA LEU A 76 -19.55 2.01 10.83
C LEU A 76 -19.49 2.73 9.48
N SER A 77 -20.29 3.77 9.30
CA SER A 77 -20.29 4.60 8.09
C SER A 77 -18.94 5.26 7.85
N ARG A 78 -18.30 5.75 8.90
CA ARG A 78 -16.97 6.38 8.85
C ARG A 78 -15.87 5.37 8.53
N LEU A 79 -15.94 4.14 9.06
CA LEU A 79 -14.98 3.06 8.75
C LEU A 79 -15.09 2.62 7.28
N ILE A 80 -16.32 2.47 6.78
CA ILE A 80 -16.59 2.13 5.38
C ILE A 80 -16.04 3.23 4.45
N HIS A 81 -16.30 4.49 4.73
CA HIS A 81 -15.78 5.61 3.94
C HIS A 81 -14.27 5.73 4.01
N GLY A 82 -13.66 5.45 5.17
CA GLY A 82 -12.22 5.47 5.37
C GLY A 82 -11.45 4.42 4.55
N ALA A 83 -12.13 3.39 4.06
CA ALA A 83 -11.54 2.43 3.13
C ALA A 83 -11.13 3.06 1.79
N ARG A 84 -11.83 4.12 1.34
CA ARG A 84 -11.53 4.81 0.07
C ARG A 84 -10.17 5.50 0.07
N PRO A 85 -9.88 6.45 0.97
CA PRO A 85 -8.57 7.09 1.03
C PRO A 85 -7.46 6.07 1.28
N ALA A 86 -7.67 5.06 2.14
CA ALA A 86 -6.70 4.01 2.39
C ALA A 86 -6.34 3.23 1.11
N LEU A 87 -7.34 2.82 0.31
CA LEU A 87 -7.12 2.10 -0.94
C LEU A 87 -6.49 2.99 -2.02
N ILE A 88 -6.93 4.24 -2.17
CA ILE A 88 -6.36 5.19 -3.15
C ILE A 88 -4.88 5.43 -2.84
N VAL A 89 -4.55 5.69 -1.58
CA VAL A 89 -3.16 5.93 -1.16
C VAL A 89 -2.31 4.68 -1.38
N ALA A 90 -2.82 3.50 -1.00
CA ALA A 90 -2.13 2.24 -1.21
C ALA A 90 -1.80 2.00 -2.69
N LEU A 91 -2.81 2.09 -3.56
CA LEU A 91 -2.62 1.81 -4.99
C LEU A 91 -1.82 2.90 -5.70
N ALA A 92 -2.21 4.17 -5.54
CA ALA A 92 -1.57 5.27 -6.26
C ALA A 92 -0.14 5.52 -5.75
N GLY A 93 0.08 5.51 -4.42
CA GLY A 93 1.40 5.67 -3.82
C GLY A 93 2.37 4.57 -4.24
N ALA A 94 1.97 3.30 -4.07
CA ALA A 94 2.80 2.15 -4.48
C ALA A 94 3.05 2.13 -5.99
N THR A 95 2.06 2.52 -6.83
CA THR A 95 2.23 2.56 -8.29
C THR A 95 3.25 3.62 -8.69
N LEU A 96 3.12 4.84 -8.20
CA LEU A 96 4.05 5.92 -8.54
C LEU A 96 5.47 5.63 -8.03
N ALA A 97 5.60 5.19 -6.77
CA ALA A 97 6.88 4.77 -6.21
C ALA A 97 7.48 3.60 -7.00
N GLY A 98 6.66 2.60 -7.32
CA GLY A 98 7.04 1.41 -8.08
C GLY A 98 7.52 1.74 -9.48
N VAL A 99 6.82 2.59 -10.22
CA VAL A 99 7.20 2.99 -11.58
C VAL A 99 8.54 3.72 -11.55
N VAL A 100 8.68 4.77 -10.73
CA VAL A 100 9.92 5.57 -10.66
C VAL A 100 11.09 4.71 -10.17
N GLY A 101 10.90 3.97 -9.06
CA GLY A 101 11.95 3.14 -8.49
C GLY A 101 12.37 1.99 -9.41
N THR A 102 11.42 1.35 -10.09
CA THR A 102 11.71 0.30 -11.06
C THR A 102 12.52 0.82 -12.24
N LEU A 103 12.13 1.93 -12.84
CA LEU A 103 12.87 2.51 -13.96
C LEU A 103 14.32 2.84 -13.58
N LEU A 104 14.50 3.51 -12.44
CA LEU A 104 15.84 3.86 -11.96
C LEU A 104 16.64 2.64 -11.53
N GLY A 105 16.01 1.65 -10.89
CA GLY A 105 16.64 0.40 -10.49
C GLY A 105 17.11 -0.45 -11.69
N LEU A 106 16.27 -0.57 -12.71
CA LEU A 106 16.63 -1.24 -13.97
C LEU A 106 17.81 -0.54 -14.67
N LEU A 107 17.75 0.80 -14.76
CA LEU A 107 18.85 1.58 -15.38
C LEU A 107 20.16 1.40 -14.60
N ALA A 108 20.15 1.55 -13.29
CA ALA A 108 21.32 1.38 -12.45
C ALA A 108 21.90 -0.03 -12.53
N GLY A 109 21.04 -1.05 -12.37
CA GLY A 109 21.43 -2.45 -12.34
C GLY A 109 21.97 -2.97 -13.67
N PHE A 110 21.42 -2.51 -14.80
CA PHE A 110 21.79 -2.99 -16.12
C PHE A 110 23.03 -2.31 -16.71
N HIS A 111 23.16 -0.97 -16.53
CA HIS A 111 24.30 -0.24 -17.11
C HIS A 111 25.53 -0.26 -16.20
N GLY A 112 25.35 -0.28 -14.89
CA GLY A 112 26.47 -0.27 -13.96
C GLY A 112 27.27 1.04 -13.97
N GLY A 113 28.53 0.98 -13.53
CA GLY A 113 29.49 2.08 -13.63
C GLY A 113 29.01 3.41 -13.00
N ARG A 114 29.16 4.52 -13.74
CA ARG A 114 28.78 5.87 -13.27
C ARG A 114 27.29 6.05 -13.07
N VAL A 115 26.44 5.42 -13.92
CA VAL A 115 24.98 5.49 -13.79
C VAL A 115 24.54 4.85 -12.48
N ASP A 116 25.06 3.67 -12.22
CA ASP A 116 24.81 2.96 -10.97
C ASP A 116 25.28 3.75 -9.75
N ALA A 117 26.51 4.29 -9.80
CA ALA A 117 27.07 5.07 -8.71
C ALA A 117 26.21 6.33 -8.41
N LEU A 118 25.75 7.05 -9.43
CA LEU A 118 24.94 8.24 -9.26
C LEU A 118 23.56 7.92 -8.63
N ILE A 119 22.86 6.95 -9.20
CA ILE A 119 21.52 6.56 -8.71
C ILE A 119 21.63 6.01 -7.28
N SER A 120 22.62 5.15 -7.00
CA SER A 120 22.81 4.60 -5.66
C SER A 120 23.12 5.68 -4.62
N ARG A 121 23.96 6.66 -4.96
CA ARG A 121 24.24 7.80 -4.07
C ARG A 121 22.97 8.63 -3.77
N THR A 122 22.15 8.87 -4.79
CA THR A 122 20.87 9.55 -4.59
C THR A 122 19.94 8.77 -3.66
N VAL A 123 19.85 7.45 -3.86
CA VAL A 123 19.08 6.56 -2.97
C VAL A 123 19.61 6.61 -1.54
N ASP A 124 20.95 6.54 -1.36
CA ASP A 124 21.55 6.55 -0.02
C ASP A 124 21.31 7.87 0.72
N ILE A 125 21.42 9.02 0.02
CA ILE A 125 21.08 10.34 0.58
C ILE A 125 19.61 10.37 0.99
N TRP A 126 18.70 9.90 0.12
CA TRP A 126 17.27 9.91 0.40
C TRP A 126 16.89 9.06 1.60
N MET A 127 17.48 7.85 1.69
CA MET A 127 17.24 6.91 2.78
C MET A 127 17.94 7.30 4.10
N SER A 128 18.79 8.33 4.13
CA SER A 128 19.37 8.84 5.37
C SER A 128 18.36 9.62 6.21
N PHE A 129 17.27 10.07 5.61
CA PHE A 129 16.18 10.75 6.31
C PHE A 129 15.17 9.74 6.88
N PRO A 130 14.69 9.94 8.12
CA PRO A 130 13.58 9.14 8.64
C PRO A 130 12.32 9.34 7.76
N ALA A 131 11.82 8.25 7.15
CA ALA A 131 10.76 8.31 6.14
C ALA A 131 9.50 9.05 6.63
N VAL A 132 9.04 8.78 7.86
CA VAL A 132 7.85 9.41 8.43
C VAL A 132 8.06 10.92 8.64
N LEU A 133 9.25 11.34 9.12
CA LEU A 133 9.54 12.76 9.29
C LEU A 133 9.59 13.48 7.94
N LEU A 134 10.18 12.84 6.93
CA LEU A 134 10.21 13.40 5.59
C LEU A 134 8.80 13.50 4.98
N ALA A 135 7.92 12.50 5.24
CA ALA A 135 6.52 12.54 4.81
C ALA A 135 5.78 13.73 5.43
N ILE A 136 5.94 13.95 6.74
CA ILE A 136 5.35 15.09 7.46
C ILE A 136 5.80 16.42 6.84
N VAL A 137 7.10 16.58 6.60
CA VAL A 137 7.66 17.80 5.99
C VAL A 137 7.14 18.00 4.57
N LEU A 138 7.11 16.95 3.74
CA LEU A 138 6.60 17.04 2.37
C LEU A 138 5.12 17.44 2.33
N VAL A 139 4.28 16.82 3.15
CA VAL A 139 2.85 17.19 3.20
C VAL A 139 2.66 18.59 3.73
N ALA A 140 3.45 19.04 4.73
CA ALA A 140 3.40 20.41 5.22
C ALA A 140 3.77 21.45 4.15
N VAL A 141 4.67 21.10 3.23
CA VAL A 141 5.11 22.00 2.12
C VAL A 141 4.14 21.94 0.92
N ILE A 142 3.69 20.72 0.54
CA ILE A 142 2.80 20.54 -0.63
C ILE A 142 1.38 21.04 -0.31
N GLY A 143 0.97 20.95 0.96
CA GLY A 143 -0.38 21.20 1.45
C GLY A 143 -1.07 19.93 1.88
N THR A 144 -2.17 20.06 2.63
CA THR A 144 -2.99 18.91 3.07
C THR A 144 -3.86 18.39 1.94
N GLY A 145 -4.17 17.10 1.95
CA GLY A 145 -5.06 16.45 0.98
C GLY A 145 -4.54 15.11 0.50
N LEU A 146 -5.45 14.32 -0.07
CA LEU A 146 -5.16 12.97 -0.51
C LEU A 146 -4.01 12.91 -1.54
N LEU A 147 -3.98 13.87 -2.48
CA LEU A 147 -2.92 13.95 -3.48
C LEU A 147 -1.55 14.23 -2.85
N ALA A 148 -1.49 15.12 -1.85
CA ALA A 148 -0.24 15.43 -1.16
C ALA A 148 0.33 14.20 -0.44
N VAL A 149 -0.53 13.40 0.19
CA VAL A 149 -0.15 12.13 0.84
C VAL A 149 0.39 11.14 -0.19
N VAL A 150 -0.32 10.94 -1.31
CA VAL A 150 0.12 10.06 -2.40
C VAL A 150 1.48 10.49 -2.96
N LEU A 151 1.66 11.79 -3.21
CA LEU A 151 2.94 12.32 -3.70
C LEU A 151 4.06 12.18 -2.67
N ALA A 152 3.80 12.45 -1.39
CA ALA A 152 4.80 12.27 -0.33
C ALA A 152 5.28 10.82 -0.25
N ILE A 153 4.35 9.86 -0.27
CA ILE A 153 4.68 8.41 -0.28
C ILE A 153 5.50 8.07 -1.54
N ALA A 154 5.05 8.50 -2.72
CA ALA A 154 5.74 8.23 -3.96
C ALA A 154 7.18 8.79 -3.96
N ILE A 155 7.37 10.01 -3.46
CA ILE A 155 8.67 10.70 -3.38
C ILE A 155 9.61 10.01 -2.37
N ILE A 156 9.09 9.32 -1.37
CA ILE A 156 9.91 8.65 -0.35
C ILE A 156 10.21 7.21 -0.76
N ASP A 157 9.20 6.44 -1.14
CA ASP A 157 9.28 4.99 -1.22
C ASP A 157 9.81 4.46 -2.57
N TRP A 158 9.99 5.32 -3.61
CA TRP A 158 10.67 4.92 -4.85
C TRP A 158 12.07 4.33 -4.59
N THR A 159 12.72 4.75 -3.53
CA THR A 159 14.08 4.30 -3.18
C THR A 159 14.14 2.83 -2.82
N ARG A 160 13.09 2.29 -2.18
CA ARG A 160 12.97 0.86 -1.85
C ARG A 160 12.87 0.03 -3.13
N PHE A 161 11.96 0.43 -4.04
CA PHE A 161 11.84 -0.22 -5.34
C PHE A 161 13.16 -0.15 -6.11
N CYS A 162 13.78 1.03 -6.17
CA CYS A 162 15.04 1.22 -6.86
C CYS A 162 16.13 0.29 -6.33
N ARG A 163 16.31 0.19 -5.02
CA ARG A 163 17.33 -0.65 -4.39
C ARG A 163 17.13 -2.14 -4.69
N VAL A 164 15.90 -2.62 -4.52
CA VAL A 164 15.57 -4.04 -4.71
C VAL A 164 15.65 -4.43 -6.19
N VAL A 165 15.07 -3.63 -7.08
CA VAL A 165 15.10 -3.86 -8.53
C VAL A 165 16.52 -3.78 -9.08
N ARG A 166 17.33 -2.82 -8.59
CA ARG A 166 18.75 -2.72 -8.96
C ARG A 166 19.51 -4.00 -8.64
N ALA A 167 19.36 -4.51 -7.42
CA ALA A 167 20.05 -5.73 -6.98
C ALA A 167 19.65 -6.94 -7.84
N GLU A 168 18.36 -7.13 -8.08
CA GLU A 168 17.86 -8.21 -8.91
C GLU A 168 18.30 -8.05 -10.36
N THR A 169 18.22 -6.84 -10.93
CA THR A 169 18.68 -6.55 -12.29
C THR A 169 20.16 -6.86 -12.46
N GLN A 170 21.00 -6.55 -11.48
CA GLN A 170 22.43 -6.89 -11.50
C GLN A 170 22.65 -8.40 -11.49
N ALA A 171 21.87 -9.15 -10.71
CA ALA A 171 21.93 -10.60 -10.67
C ALA A 171 21.53 -11.19 -12.02
N GLN A 172 20.39 -10.79 -12.59
CA GLN A 172 19.88 -11.26 -13.85
C GLN A 172 20.81 -10.91 -15.03
N ALA A 173 21.40 -9.71 -15.04
CA ALA A 173 22.27 -9.23 -16.13
C ALA A 173 23.56 -10.05 -16.29
N ARG A 174 23.95 -10.84 -15.26
CA ARG A 174 25.14 -11.72 -15.27
C ARG A 174 24.86 -13.13 -15.77
N LEU A 175 23.60 -13.48 -15.99
CA LEU A 175 23.23 -14.83 -16.41
C LEU A 175 23.47 -15.05 -17.92
N ASP A 176 23.72 -16.31 -18.29
CA ASP A 176 24.11 -16.70 -19.65
C ASP A 176 23.07 -16.33 -20.71
N TYR A 177 21.78 -16.38 -20.39
CA TYR A 177 20.73 -16.03 -21.33
C TYR A 177 20.78 -14.54 -21.74
N VAL A 178 21.15 -13.64 -20.83
CA VAL A 178 21.35 -12.22 -21.13
C VAL A 178 22.60 -12.01 -21.97
N THR A 179 23.68 -12.73 -21.66
CA THR A 179 24.90 -12.70 -22.46
C THR A 179 24.66 -13.22 -23.86
N SER A 180 23.92 -14.31 -24.00
CA SER A 180 23.52 -14.88 -25.30
C SER A 180 22.66 -13.91 -26.12
N ALA A 181 21.71 -13.21 -25.47
CA ALA A 181 20.89 -12.20 -26.13
C ALA A 181 21.74 -11.06 -26.71
N ARG A 182 22.80 -10.64 -26.02
CA ARG A 182 23.75 -9.64 -26.53
C ARG A 182 24.59 -10.14 -27.68
N VAL A 183 25.05 -11.39 -27.63
CA VAL A 183 25.87 -12.01 -28.69
C VAL A 183 25.08 -12.14 -30.01
N ILE A 184 23.78 -12.46 -29.95
CA ILE A 184 22.90 -12.51 -31.12
C ILE A 184 22.46 -11.12 -31.62
N GLY A 185 22.96 -10.02 -31.01
CA GLY A 185 22.77 -8.65 -31.51
C GLY A 185 21.54 -7.94 -30.97
N LEU A 186 20.90 -8.38 -29.88
CA LEU A 186 19.84 -7.59 -29.24
C LEU A 186 20.39 -6.28 -28.70
N SER A 187 19.67 -5.18 -28.97
CA SER A 187 20.01 -3.88 -28.40
C SER A 187 19.86 -3.90 -26.87
N PRO A 188 20.64 -3.08 -26.13
CA PRO A 188 20.58 -3.02 -24.67
C PRO A 188 19.16 -2.80 -24.11
N ALA A 189 18.40 -1.88 -24.70
CA ALA A 189 17.01 -1.61 -24.29
C ALA A 189 16.10 -2.84 -24.53
N ARG A 190 16.26 -3.53 -25.67
CA ARG A 190 15.47 -4.73 -25.96
C ARG A 190 15.84 -5.88 -25.04
N THR A 191 17.12 -6.06 -24.73
CA THR A 191 17.60 -7.05 -23.75
C THR A 191 17.00 -6.75 -22.37
N LEU A 192 17.05 -5.49 -21.92
CA LEU A 192 16.50 -5.09 -20.63
C LEU A 192 14.99 -5.36 -20.54
N LEU A 193 14.23 -4.96 -21.55
CA LEU A 193 12.75 -5.05 -21.52
C LEU A 193 12.22 -6.46 -21.78
N ARG A 194 12.91 -7.27 -22.61
CA ARG A 194 12.39 -8.58 -23.01
C ARG A 194 12.99 -9.75 -22.25
N GLU A 195 14.23 -9.60 -21.76
CA GLU A 195 14.95 -10.68 -21.10
C GLU A 195 15.07 -10.44 -19.58
N VAL A 196 15.38 -9.22 -19.14
CA VAL A 196 15.61 -8.94 -17.72
C VAL A 196 14.31 -8.60 -17.00
N LEU A 197 13.55 -7.62 -17.46
CA LEU A 197 12.34 -7.12 -16.79
C LEU A 197 11.31 -8.23 -16.49
N PRO A 198 10.99 -9.18 -17.39
CA PRO A 198 10.04 -10.25 -17.08
C PRO A 198 10.46 -11.14 -15.92
N ASN A 199 11.77 -11.31 -15.72
CA ASN A 199 12.31 -12.10 -14.61
C ASN A 199 12.35 -11.31 -13.27
N VAL A 200 12.29 -9.97 -13.32
CA VAL A 200 12.17 -9.08 -12.16
C VAL A 200 10.72 -8.91 -11.72
N LEU A 201 9.74 -9.10 -12.60
CA LEU A 201 8.31 -8.87 -12.33
C LEU A 201 7.76 -9.64 -11.12
N PRO A 202 8.08 -10.91 -10.85
CA PRO A 202 7.57 -11.60 -9.67
C PRO A 202 7.99 -10.91 -8.36
N LEU A 203 9.23 -10.45 -8.30
CA LEU A 203 9.75 -9.70 -7.16
C LEU A 203 9.07 -8.34 -7.03
N LEU A 204 8.82 -7.65 -8.16
CA LEU A 204 8.10 -6.38 -8.18
C LEU A 204 6.67 -6.51 -7.66
N LEU A 205 5.95 -7.56 -8.03
CA LEU A 205 4.58 -7.78 -7.54
C LEU A 205 4.54 -7.98 -6.02
N THR A 206 5.50 -8.76 -5.49
CA THR A 206 5.63 -8.94 -4.03
C THR A 206 5.95 -7.63 -3.33
N LEU A 207 6.92 -6.87 -3.86
CA LEU A 207 7.29 -5.58 -3.29
C LEU A 207 6.14 -4.56 -3.36
N PHE A 208 5.36 -4.57 -4.45
CA PHE A 208 4.22 -3.71 -4.63
C PHE A 208 3.14 -3.93 -3.56
N THR A 209 2.80 -5.18 -3.26
CA THR A 209 1.80 -5.47 -2.22
C THR A 209 2.29 -5.13 -0.81
N LEU A 210 3.58 -5.33 -0.52
CA LEU A 210 4.20 -4.88 0.72
C LEU A 210 4.11 -3.36 0.86
N GLU A 211 4.41 -2.64 -0.21
CA GLU A 211 4.37 -1.18 -0.24
C GLU A 211 2.96 -0.61 -0.09
N MET A 212 1.95 -1.29 -0.64
CA MET A 212 0.55 -0.95 -0.38
C MET A 212 0.23 -0.97 1.11
N GLY A 213 0.70 -1.97 1.85
CA GLY A 213 0.52 -2.07 3.30
C GLY A 213 1.23 -0.92 4.05
N ILE A 214 2.45 -0.60 3.66
CA ILE A 214 3.22 0.51 4.23
C ILE A 214 2.53 1.85 3.96
N ALA A 215 2.03 2.06 2.74
CA ALA A 215 1.32 3.28 2.34
C ALA A 215 0.07 3.53 3.20
N VAL A 216 -0.71 2.49 3.52
CA VAL A 216 -1.85 2.60 4.45
C VAL A 216 -1.41 3.04 5.85
N VAL A 217 -0.30 2.48 6.35
CA VAL A 217 0.23 2.86 7.67
C VAL A 217 0.74 4.31 7.67
N VAL A 218 1.46 4.73 6.63
CA VAL A 218 1.96 6.11 6.49
C VAL A 218 0.81 7.10 6.39
N GLU A 219 -0.25 6.77 5.60
CA GLU A 219 -1.48 7.58 5.55
C GLU A 219 -2.10 7.72 6.96
N ALA A 220 -2.24 6.60 7.67
CA ALA A 220 -2.82 6.61 9.01
C ALA A 220 -1.99 7.47 10.00
N ILE A 221 -0.66 7.44 9.91
CA ILE A 221 0.22 8.29 10.73
C ILE A 221 0.05 9.76 10.36
N LEU A 222 0.00 10.11 9.08
CA LEU A 222 -0.20 11.49 8.63
C LEU A 222 -1.58 12.01 9.04
N SER A 223 -2.63 11.19 8.91
CA SER A 223 -3.97 11.50 9.39
C SER A 223 -4.01 11.68 10.91
N PHE A 224 -3.33 10.81 11.65
CA PHE A 224 -3.22 10.90 13.11
C PHE A 224 -2.56 12.20 13.58
N VAL A 225 -1.61 12.73 12.82
CA VAL A 225 -0.95 14.03 13.10
C VAL A 225 -1.78 15.21 12.58
N GLY A 226 -2.87 14.96 11.84
CA GLY A 226 -3.74 15.99 11.27
C GLY A 226 -3.22 16.60 9.97
N LEU A 227 -2.30 15.93 9.28
CA LEU A 227 -1.66 16.39 8.04
C LEU A 227 -2.13 15.65 6.78
N SER A 228 -3.13 14.76 6.87
CA SER A 228 -3.58 13.98 5.73
C SER A 228 -4.70 14.69 4.96
N VAL A 229 -5.88 14.13 4.98
CA VAL A 229 -7.04 14.58 4.20
C VAL A 229 -7.79 15.67 4.99
N SER A 230 -8.54 16.51 4.28
CA SER A 230 -9.42 17.50 4.92
C SER A 230 -10.43 16.84 5.87
N SER A 231 -10.92 17.62 6.85
CA SER A 231 -11.91 17.17 7.84
C SER A 231 -13.20 16.57 7.25
N ASP A 232 -13.44 16.82 5.97
CA ASP A 232 -14.63 16.38 5.24
C ASP A 232 -14.52 14.94 4.69
N MET A 233 -13.39 14.27 4.89
CA MET A 233 -13.21 12.89 4.46
C MET A 233 -12.78 12.03 5.64
N PRO A 234 -13.64 11.10 6.10
CA PRO A 234 -13.25 10.16 7.14
C PRO A 234 -12.06 9.32 6.71
N THR A 235 -11.05 9.19 7.59
CA THR A 235 -9.90 8.28 7.42
C THR A 235 -9.74 7.43 8.67
N TRP A 236 -9.13 6.26 8.54
CA TRP A 236 -8.88 5.41 9.70
C TRP A 236 -7.91 6.05 10.69
N GLY A 237 -6.89 6.78 10.19
CA GLY A 237 -5.97 7.52 11.04
C GLY A 237 -6.63 8.68 11.79
N GLY A 238 -7.59 9.38 11.16
CA GLY A 238 -8.40 10.41 11.80
C GLY A 238 -9.29 9.85 12.91
N LEU A 239 -9.92 8.69 12.69
CA LEU A 239 -10.68 7.98 13.73
C LEU A 239 -9.80 7.59 14.93
N ILE A 240 -8.55 7.14 14.67
CA ILE A 240 -7.58 6.84 15.73
C ILE A 240 -7.21 8.11 16.50
N GLN A 241 -7.00 9.23 15.81
CA GLN A 241 -6.71 10.52 16.44
C GLN A 241 -7.84 10.95 17.40
N GLU A 242 -9.09 10.85 16.95
CA GLU A 242 -10.25 11.16 17.78
C GLU A 242 -10.38 10.15 18.93
N GLY A 243 -10.32 8.85 18.65
CA GLY A 243 -10.52 7.78 19.63
C GLY A 243 -9.52 7.78 20.78
N ARG A 244 -8.27 8.24 20.55
CA ARG A 244 -7.25 8.28 21.61
C ARG A 244 -7.61 9.21 22.77
N LEU A 245 -8.37 10.27 22.49
CA LEU A 245 -8.77 11.24 23.51
C LEU A 245 -9.85 10.68 24.45
N TYR A 246 -10.60 9.69 23.97
CA TYR A 246 -11.77 9.12 24.65
C TYR A 246 -11.63 7.61 24.90
N VAL A 247 -10.39 7.09 24.93
CA VAL A 247 -10.12 5.65 25.03
C VAL A 247 -10.76 4.97 26.24
N HIS A 248 -10.94 5.69 27.35
CA HIS A 248 -11.58 5.17 28.55
C HIS A 248 -13.11 5.19 28.49
N GLN A 249 -13.70 5.99 27.61
CA GLN A 249 -15.15 6.15 27.47
C GLN A 249 -15.67 5.37 26.25
N THR A 250 -14.96 5.45 25.13
CA THR A 250 -15.32 4.87 23.85
C THR A 250 -14.17 4.06 23.25
N PRO A 251 -13.72 2.95 23.88
CA PRO A 251 -12.55 2.18 23.43
C PRO A 251 -12.71 1.60 22.01
N TRP A 252 -13.94 1.34 21.58
CA TRP A 252 -14.24 0.85 20.23
C TRP A 252 -13.91 1.87 19.13
N LEU A 253 -14.00 3.17 19.42
CA LEU A 253 -13.63 4.22 18.47
C LEU A 253 -12.14 4.16 18.08
N LEU A 254 -11.30 3.70 19.00
CA LEU A 254 -9.88 3.45 18.75
C LEU A 254 -9.63 2.04 18.16
N GLY A 255 -10.26 1.02 18.74
CA GLY A 255 -10.00 -0.37 18.41
C GLY A 255 -10.43 -0.79 17.00
N LEU A 256 -11.58 -0.29 16.54
CA LEU A 256 -12.12 -0.65 15.23
C LEU A 256 -11.25 -0.18 14.04
N PRO A 257 -10.81 1.09 13.94
CA PRO A 257 -9.94 1.52 12.84
C PRO A 257 -8.55 0.88 12.92
N ILE A 258 -8.00 0.63 14.12
CA ILE A 258 -6.75 -0.13 14.26
C ILE A 258 -6.91 -1.53 13.68
N THR A 259 -8.02 -2.22 14.00
CA THR A 259 -8.30 -3.54 13.46
C THR A 259 -8.43 -3.52 11.93
N ALA A 260 -9.11 -2.52 11.37
CA ALA A 260 -9.23 -2.35 9.92
C ALA A 260 -7.85 -2.20 9.25
N ILE A 261 -6.95 -1.36 9.81
CA ILE A 261 -5.58 -1.20 9.31
C ILE A 261 -4.81 -2.52 9.41
N VAL A 262 -4.83 -3.18 10.57
CA VAL A 262 -4.10 -4.44 10.80
C VAL A 262 -4.55 -5.52 9.82
N VAL A 263 -5.86 -5.74 9.65
CA VAL A 263 -6.40 -6.72 8.71
C VAL A 263 -6.00 -6.39 7.27
N THR A 264 -6.05 -5.12 6.89
CA THR A 264 -5.67 -4.66 5.55
C THR A 264 -4.18 -4.91 5.27
N VAL A 265 -3.30 -4.53 6.19
CA VAL A 265 -1.84 -4.73 6.06
C VAL A 265 -1.49 -6.21 6.02
N LEU A 266 -2.08 -7.03 6.90
CA LEU A 266 -1.89 -8.48 6.88
C LEU A 266 -2.40 -9.09 5.57
N GLY A 267 -3.52 -8.61 5.05
CA GLY A 267 -4.07 -9.03 3.77
C GLY A 267 -3.14 -8.74 2.60
N PHE A 268 -2.60 -7.52 2.52
CA PHE A 268 -1.65 -7.15 1.45
C PHE A 268 -0.34 -7.94 1.55
N ASN A 269 0.19 -8.14 2.75
CA ASN A 269 1.39 -8.95 2.96
C ASN A 269 1.15 -10.41 2.56
N ALA A 270 0.02 -11.00 2.98
CA ALA A 270 -0.36 -12.36 2.62
C ALA A 270 -0.57 -12.53 1.10
N LEU A 271 -1.13 -11.51 0.44
CA LEU A 271 -1.27 -11.48 -1.02
C LEU A 271 0.11 -11.50 -1.70
N GLY A 272 1.04 -10.67 -1.24
CA GLY A 272 2.41 -10.61 -1.75
C GLY A 272 3.15 -11.92 -1.61
N ASP A 273 3.11 -12.52 -0.43
CA ASP A 273 3.72 -13.82 -0.15
C ASP A 273 3.11 -14.92 -1.03
N GLY A 274 1.80 -14.93 -1.17
CA GLY A 274 1.09 -15.89 -2.01
C GLY A 274 1.39 -15.73 -3.51
N LEU A 275 1.52 -14.50 -4.00
CA LEU A 275 1.94 -14.22 -5.37
C LEU A 275 3.38 -14.68 -5.61
N ARG A 276 4.29 -14.40 -4.69
CA ARG A 276 5.68 -14.85 -4.77
C ARG A 276 5.77 -16.36 -4.87
N GLU A 277 5.09 -17.10 -3.98
CA GLU A 277 5.09 -18.55 -3.98
C GLU A 277 4.49 -19.15 -5.25
N SER A 278 3.44 -18.54 -5.81
CA SER A 278 2.81 -18.99 -7.05
C SER A 278 3.64 -18.71 -8.30
N LEU A 279 4.47 -17.66 -8.28
CA LEU A 279 5.28 -17.22 -9.43
C LEU A 279 6.72 -17.77 -9.39
N ASP A 280 7.20 -18.26 -8.25
CA ASP A 280 8.56 -18.80 -8.13
C ASP A 280 8.60 -20.25 -8.67
N PRO A 281 9.32 -20.50 -9.79
CA PRO A 281 9.42 -21.83 -10.38
C PRO A 281 10.27 -22.81 -9.53
N VAL A 282 11.07 -22.33 -8.59
CA VAL A 282 11.94 -23.16 -7.73
C VAL A 282 11.15 -23.78 -6.57
N LEU A 283 10.11 -23.10 -6.11
CA LEU A 283 9.24 -23.58 -5.02
C LEU A 283 8.15 -24.54 -5.50
N ARG A 284 8.05 -24.79 -6.80
CA ARG A 284 7.14 -25.77 -7.40
C ARG A 284 7.71 -27.20 -7.32
N LYS A 285 7.98 -27.71 -6.14
CA LYS A 285 8.24 -29.14 -5.91
C LYS A 285 7.05 -29.82 -5.26
#